data_978c8196112356e4671fad9b5f8e27a5
#
_entry.id   978c8196112356e4671fad9b5f8e27a5
#
_cell.length_a   1.000
_cell.length_b   1.000
_cell.length_c   1.000
_cell.angle_alpha   90.00
_cell.angle_beta   90.00
_cell.angle_gamma   90.00
#
_symmetry.space_group_name_H-M   'P 1'
#
loop_
_entity.id
_entity.type
_entity.pdbx_description
1 polymer ?
#
loop_
_entity_poly.entity_id
_entity_poly.type
_entity_poly.pdbx_seq_one_letter_code
_entity_poly.pdbx_strand_id
1 'polypeptide(L)'
;MPEKMCKKKHLTSFQLIILGFAGVILLGSILLMLPVSSLEKMPTPFHEALFTATSAVCVTGLVVKDSGSYWSVFGQTVILALIQIGGLGVVTVAAAVSLLSGKKISLMQRSTMQDAISAPKVGGIVRLTRFILKGTLLIEAAGAMLLLPVFVSDYGLKGIWMAAFHSVSAFCNAGFDILGTADNAFPSLTGYSGNALINVVIMLLIITGGIGFLTWDDIYRNKMNFKRYRMQSKIILMTTVCLIVFPAVFFFACDLKNLPVGERLLAAMFQSVTTRTAGFNTIDISAMSEASKAVMILLMLIGGSPGSTAGGMKTTTFTVLILNAIATFRSQENAGAFGRRLEYHVIKNAATIAMLYFTLFFCGGVAISVYEGLPLLDCLYEAASAVGTVGLTLGVTPGLHVFSQVVLIILMYLGRVGGLTLIYAVFSGRNKGNAKLPLEKITVG
;
A
#
# COMPACT_ATOMS: atom_id res chain seq x y z
N MET A 1 5.17 -54.91 1.59
CA MET A 1 5.16 -53.64 0.82
C MET A 1 4.63 -52.55 1.73
N PRO A 2 5.39 -51.56 2.16
CA PRO A 2 4.81 -50.47 2.94
C PRO A 2 4.15 -49.47 1.99
N GLU A 3 2.85 -49.24 2.22
CA GLU A 3 2.08 -48.18 1.57
C GLU A 3 2.80 -46.83 1.72
N LYS A 4 3.16 -46.23 0.59
CA LYS A 4 3.56 -44.84 0.52
C LYS A 4 2.34 -43.99 0.90
N MET A 5 2.18 -43.68 2.18
CA MET A 5 1.29 -42.63 2.62
C MET A 5 1.68 -41.33 1.91
N CYS A 6 0.88 -40.97 0.91
CA CYS A 6 0.97 -39.72 0.21
C CYS A 6 0.71 -38.60 1.24
N LYS A 7 1.77 -38.06 1.86
CA LYS A 7 1.68 -36.88 2.73
C LYS A 7 1.09 -35.76 1.89
N LYS A 8 -0.20 -35.46 2.04
CA LYS A 8 -0.81 -34.23 1.53
C LYS A 8 0.04 -33.06 2.02
N LYS A 9 0.78 -32.44 1.12
CA LYS A 9 1.49 -31.19 1.42
C LYS A 9 0.44 -30.14 1.79
N HIS A 10 0.26 -29.88 3.08
CA HIS A 10 -0.56 -28.75 3.51
C HIS A 10 0.12 -27.46 3.11
N LEU A 11 -0.60 -26.60 2.39
CA LEU A 11 -0.15 -25.25 2.07
C LEU A 11 0.12 -24.47 3.37
N THR A 12 1.22 -23.74 3.40
CA THR A 12 1.53 -22.85 4.52
C THR A 12 0.63 -21.63 4.50
N SER A 13 0.44 -20.95 5.65
CA SER A 13 -0.32 -19.69 5.72
C SER A 13 0.16 -18.66 4.69
N PHE A 14 1.47 -18.56 4.50
CA PHE A 14 2.08 -17.62 3.54
C PHE A 14 1.75 -17.97 2.09
N GLN A 15 1.79 -19.25 1.73
CA GLN A 15 1.37 -19.72 0.40
C GLN A 15 -0.12 -19.48 0.15
N LEU A 16 -0.97 -19.65 1.17
CA LEU A 16 -2.40 -19.34 1.06
C LEU A 16 -2.65 -17.85 0.82
N ILE A 17 -1.88 -16.97 1.45
CA ILE A 17 -1.98 -15.52 1.24
C ILE A 17 -1.62 -15.19 -0.22
N ILE A 18 -0.46 -15.66 -0.69
CA ILE A 18 0.03 -15.44 -2.07
C ILE A 18 -1.01 -15.91 -3.09
N LEU A 19 -1.44 -17.17 -2.99
CA LEU A 19 -2.42 -17.75 -3.92
C LEU A 19 -3.78 -17.04 -3.85
N GLY A 20 -4.16 -16.58 -2.65
CA GLY A 20 -5.38 -15.80 -2.45
C GLY A 20 -5.37 -14.48 -3.20
N PHE A 21 -4.28 -13.71 -3.11
CA PHE A 21 -4.11 -12.48 -3.89
C PHE A 21 -4.11 -12.75 -5.39
N ALA A 22 -3.35 -13.75 -5.87
CA ALA A 22 -3.33 -14.13 -7.27
C ALA A 22 -4.72 -14.55 -7.80
N GLY A 23 -5.46 -15.32 -7.00
CA GLY A 23 -6.82 -15.76 -7.37
C GLY A 23 -7.80 -14.58 -7.49
N VAL A 24 -7.75 -13.61 -6.56
CA VAL A 24 -8.60 -12.42 -6.62
C VAL A 24 -8.23 -11.53 -7.80
N ILE A 25 -6.93 -11.37 -8.11
CA ILE A 25 -6.46 -10.62 -9.28
C ILE A 25 -6.99 -11.25 -10.57
N LEU A 26 -6.83 -12.56 -10.75
CA LEU A 26 -7.31 -13.26 -11.95
C LEU A 26 -8.83 -13.16 -12.10
N LEU A 27 -9.58 -13.34 -11.01
CA LEU A 27 -11.03 -13.19 -11.03
C LEU A 27 -11.44 -11.76 -11.38
N GLY A 28 -10.79 -10.77 -10.79
CA GLY A 28 -10.99 -9.35 -11.11
C GLY A 28 -10.70 -9.05 -12.58
N SER A 29 -9.60 -9.61 -13.12
CA SER A 29 -9.24 -9.43 -14.53
C SER A 29 -10.31 -9.98 -15.48
N ILE A 30 -10.83 -11.18 -15.17
CA ILE A 30 -11.92 -11.78 -15.97
C ILE A 30 -13.18 -10.91 -15.94
N LEU A 31 -13.55 -10.36 -14.78
CA LEU A 31 -14.71 -9.47 -14.65
C LEU A 31 -14.50 -8.16 -15.42
N LEU A 32 -13.29 -7.59 -15.39
CA LEU A 32 -12.97 -6.35 -16.09
C LEU A 32 -12.85 -6.54 -17.62
N MET A 33 -12.57 -7.74 -18.11
CA MET A 33 -12.60 -8.07 -19.55
C MET A 33 -14.01 -8.06 -20.15
N LEU A 34 -15.04 -8.19 -19.33
CA LEU A 34 -16.41 -8.27 -19.85
C LEU A 34 -16.81 -6.96 -20.52
N PRO A 35 -17.53 -7.00 -21.66
CA PRO A 35 -17.99 -5.80 -22.36
C PRO A 35 -18.82 -4.84 -21.49
N VAL A 36 -19.53 -5.36 -20.51
CA VAL A 36 -20.33 -4.57 -19.56
C VAL A 36 -19.44 -3.69 -18.67
N SER A 37 -18.16 -4.03 -18.50
CA SER A 37 -17.23 -3.28 -17.65
C SER A 37 -16.71 -2.01 -18.29
N SER A 38 -16.72 -1.89 -19.62
CA SER A 38 -16.31 -0.68 -20.35
C SER A 38 -17.52 0.21 -20.72
N LEU A 39 -17.32 1.51 -20.84
CA LEU A 39 -18.36 2.44 -21.28
C LEU A 39 -18.76 2.20 -22.74
N GLU A 40 -17.79 1.86 -23.59
CA GLU A 40 -18.00 1.54 -25.02
C GLU A 40 -18.60 0.17 -25.26
N LYS A 41 -18.80 -0.63 -24.20
CA LYS A 41 -19.30 -2.02 -24.27
C LYS A 41 -18.42 -2.92 -25.13
N MET A 42 -17.15 -2.65 -25.23
CA MET A 42 -16.16 -3.48 -25.91
C MET A 42 -15.35 -4.29 -24.89
N PRO A 43 -14.94 -5.52 -25.24
CA PRO A 43 -14.12 -6.34 -24.34
C PRO A 43 -12.74 -5.68 -24.16
N THR A 44 -12.32 -5.51 -22.91
CA THR A 44 -11.00 -4.97 -22.57
C THR A 44 -9.92 -6.03 -22.80
N PRO A 45 -8.77 -5.70 -23.43
CA PRO A 45 -7.64 -6.60 -23.58
C PRO A 45 -7.17 -7.17 -22.24
N PHE A 46 -6.78 -8.46 -22.23
CA PHE A 46 -6.42 -9.16 -20.98
C PHE A 46 -5.30 -8.46 -20.19
N HIS A 47 -4.25 -7.95 -20.86
CA HIS A 47 -3.13 -7.29 -20.20
C HIS A 47 -3.55 -6.00 -19.49
N GLU A 48 -4.45 -5.21 -20.07
CA GLU A 48 -4.99 -3.97 -19.48
C GLU A 48 -5.92 -4.28 -18.30
N ALA A 49 -6.78 -5.28 -18.45
CA ALA A 49 -7.66 -5.77 -17.38
C ALA A 49 -6.84 -6.37 -16.23
N LEU A 50 -5.77 -7.13 -16.52
CA LEU A 50 -4.87 -7.70 -15.53
C LEU A 50 -4.09 -6.60 -14.79
N PHE A 51 -3.61 -5.58 -15.50
CA PHE A 51 -2.92 -4.45 -14.90
C PHE A 51 -3.83 -3.72 -13.92
N THR A 52 -5.04 -3.35 -14.35
CA THR A 52 -6.03 -2.65 -13.53
C THR A 52 -6.45 -3.49 -12.32
N ALA A 53 -6.74 -4.78 -12.52
CA ALA A 53 -7.09 -5.69 -11.41
C ALA A 53 -5.94 -5.85 -10.42
N THR A 54 -4.68 -5.96 -10.90
CA THR A 54 -3.50 -6.05 -10.04
C THR A 54 -3.33 -4.76 -9.25
N SER A 55 -3.41 -3.62 -9.92
CA SER A 55 -3.30 -2.30 -9.27
C SER A 55 -4.38 -2.10 -8.21
N ALA A 56 -5.62 -2.48 -8.48
CA ALA A 56 -6.75 -2.39 -7.54
C ALA A 56 -6.57 -3.32 -6.33
N VAL A 57 -6.25 -4.59 -6.54
CA VAL A 57 -6.06 -5.57 -5.45
C VAL A 57 -4.79 -5.30 -4.65
N CYS A 58 -3.71 -4.87 -5.31
CA CYS A 58 -2.47 -4.46 -4.64
C CYS A 58 -2.58 -3.07 -4.01
N VAL A 59 -3.70 -2.37 -4.26
CA VAL A 59 -3.97 -1.03 -3.72
C VAL A 59 -2.85 -0.08 -4.13
N THR A 60 -2.52 -0.06 -5.42
CA THR A 60 -1.41 0.72 -5.94
C THR A 60 -1.89 2.04 -6.55
N GLY A 61 -2.88 2.02 -7.46
CA GLY A 61 -3.39 3.22 -8.12
C GLY A 61 -2.75 3.55 -9.48
N LEU A 62 -1.74 2.81 -9.93
CA LEU A 62 -1.26 2.92 -11.30
C LEU A 62 -2.32 2.43 -12.27
N VAL A 63 -2.56 3.16 -13.33
CA VAL A 63 -3.61 2.87 -14.32
C VAL A 63 -3.09 3.00 -15.75
N VAL A 64 -3.51 2.10 -16.63
CA VAL A 64 -3.28 2.16 -18.08
C VAL A 64 -4.49 2.70 -18.84
N LYS A 65 -5.68 2.63 -18.23
CA LYS A 65 -6.92 3.23 -18.71
C LYS A 65 -7.50 4.11 -17.60
N ASP A 66 -7.96 5.29 -17.98
CA ASP A 66 -8.59 6.21 -17.02
C ASP A 66 -9.83 5.59 -16.38
N SER A 67 -9.94 5.73 -15.06
CA SER A 67 -10.98 5.03 -14.30
C SER A 67 -12.34 5.72 -14.43
N GLY A 68 -12.39 7.00 -14.71
CA GLY A 68 -13.62 7.76 -14.85
C GLY A 68 -14.24 7.66 -16.25
N SER A 69 -13.40 7.78 -17.30
CA SER A 69 -13.84 7.86 -18.68
C SER A 69 -13.90 6.51 -19.41
N TYR A 70 -13.13 5.50 -18.97
CA TYR A 70 -13.11 4.19 -19.65
C TYR A 70 -14.07 3.17 -19.02
N TRP A 71 -14.12 3.06 -17.68
CA TRP A 71 -14.90 2.04 -17.00
C TRP A 71 -16.35 2.47 -16.76
N SER A 72 -17.29 1.58 -17.08
CA SER A 72 -18.71 1.75 -16.72
C SER A 72 -18.89 1.72 -15.19
N VAL A 73 -20.08 2.08 -14.71
CA VAL A 73 -20.42 1.98 -13.27
C VAL A 73 -20.22 0.56 -12.74
N PHE A 74 -20.47 -0.47 -13.58
CA PHE A 74 -20.19 -1.85 -13.22
C PHE A 74 -18.67 -2.09 -13.09
N GLY A 75 -17.87 -1.66 -14.06
CA GLY A 75 -16.40 -1.75 -13.99
C GLY A 75 -15.83 -1.01 -12.79
N GLN A 76 -16.29 0.21 -12.51
CA GLN A 76 -15.93 0.99 -11.32
C GLN A 76 -16.31 0.26 -10.02
N THR A 77 -17.47 -0.40 -9.97
CA THR A 77 -17.89 -1.20 -8.81
C THR A 77 -16.99 -2.41 -8.60
N VAL A 78 -16.59 -3.09 -9.68
CA VAL A 78 -15.61 -4.18 -9.61
C VAL A 78 -14.28 -3.67 -9.08
N ILE A 79 -13.76 -2.57 -9.61
CA ILE A 79 -12.51 -1.94 -9.15
C ILE A 79 -12.62 -1.59 -7.65
N LEU A 80 -13.71 -0.97 -7.21
CA LEU A 80 -13.92 -0.61 -5.80
C LEU A 80 -13.95 -1.84 -4.90
N ALA A 81 -14.62 -2.93 -5.34
CA ALA A 81 -14.64 -4.20 -4.60
C ALA A 81 -13.24 -4.82 -4.50
N LEU A 82 -12.45 -4.78 -5.58
CA LEU A 82 -11.06 -5.25 -5.58
C LEU A 82 -10.17 -4.42 -4.65
N ILE A 83 -10.32 -3.09 -4.63
CA ILE A 83 -9.64 -2.19 -3.70
C ILE A 83 -10.00 -2.56 -2.25
N GLN A 84 -11.26 -2.76 -1.93
CA GLN A 84 -11.71 -3.10 -0.59
C GLN A 84 -11.16 -4.46 -0.12
N ILE A 85 -11.20 -5.49 -1.00
CA ILE A 85 -10.63 -6.81 -0.72
C ILE A 85 -9.11 -6.71 -0.53
N GLY A 86 -8.46 -5.96 -1.40
CA GLY A 86 -7.02 -5.73 -1.34
C GLY A 86 -6.60 -4.98 -0.09
N GLY A 87 -7.24 -3.85 0.22
CA GLY A 87 -6.94 -2.97 1.37
C GLY A 87 -7.06 -3.66 2.71
N LEU A 88 -8.19 -4.35 2.94
CA LEU A 88 -8.40 -5.14 4.15
C LEU A 88 -7.53 -6.41 4.20
N GLY A 89 -7.06 -6.86 3.05
CA GLY A 89 -6.36 -8.12 2.86
C GLY A 89 -7.32 -9.29 2.63
N VAL A 90 -7.00 -10.12 1.64
CA VAL A 90 -7.84 -11.25 1.17
C VAL A 90 -8.25 -12.18 2.30
N VAL A 91 -7.33 -12.48 3.24
CA VAL A 91 -7.59 -13.38 4.38
C VAL A 91 -8.59 -12.76 5.35
N THR A 92 -8.49 -11.45 5.61
CA THR A 92 -9.41 -10.72 6.49
C THR A 92 -10.83 -10.72 5.93
N VAL A 93 -10.95 -10.51 4.61
CA VAL A 93 -12.25 -10.54 3.91
C VAL A 93 -12.83 -11.95 3.90
N ALA A 94 -12.03 -12.99 3.62
CA ALA A 94 -12.49 -14.38 3.70
C ALA A 94 -12.97 -14.76 5.11
N ALA A 95 -12.28 -14.28 6.14
CA ALA A 95 -12.73 -14.44 7.52
C ALA A 95 -14.02 -13.67 7.83
N ALA A 96 -14.17 -12.46 7.27
CA ALA A 96 -15.40 -11.67 7.41
C ALA A 96 -16.61 -12.41 6.81
N VAL A 97 -16.48 -12.94 5.60
CA VAL A 97 -17.53 -13.75 4.94
C VAL A 97 -17.87 -14.98 5.79
N SER A 98 -16.86 -15.67 6.34
CA SER A 98 -17.08 -16.82 7.22
C SER A 98 -17.82 -16.46 8.50
N LEU A 99 -17.50 -15.29 9.11
CA LEU A 99 -18.19 -14.78 10.30
C LEU A 99 -19.64 -14.40 10.02
N LEU A 100 -19.91 -13.74 8.89
CA LEU A 100 -21.26 -13.37 8.46
C LEU A 100 -22.13 -14.61 8.16
N SER A 101 -21.51 -15.66 7.61
CA SER A 101 -22.17 -16.94 7.34
C SER A 101 -22.36 -17.81 8.59
N GLY A 102 -22.01 -17.33 9.79
CA GLY A 102 -22.15 -18.07 11.07
C GLY A 102 -21.19 -19.26 11.22
N LYS A 103 -20.24 -19.46 10.31
CA LYS A 103 -19.29 -20.58 10.36
C LYS A 103 -18.24 -20.38 11.45
N LYS A 104 -17.88 -21.46 12.16
CA LYS A 104 -16.78 -21.45 13.13
C LYS A 104 -15.43 -21.35 12.41
N ILE A 105 -14.61 -20.37 12.80
CA ILE A 105 -13.26 -20.19 12.25
C ILE A 105 -12.32 -21.22 12.89
N SER A 106 -11.68 -22.06 12.06
CA SER A 106 -10.72 -23.08 12.49
C SER A 106 -9.43 -22.47 13.06
N LEU A 107 -8.62 -23.23 13.80
CA LEU A 107 -7.34 -22.78 14.32
C LEU A 107 -6.36 -22.39 13.20
N MET A 108 -6.34 -23.14 12.09
CA MET A 108 -5.50 -22.84 10.93
C MET A 108 -5.89 -21.48 10.30
N GLN A 109 -7.19 -21.23 10.12
CA GLN A 109 -7.67 -19.94 9.64
C GLN A 109 -7.29 -18.79 10.58
N ARG A 110 -7.36 -18.98 11.90
CA ARG A 110 -6.93 -17.99 12.89
C ARG A 110 -5.44 -17.70 12.81
N SER A 111 -4.61 -18.73 12.59
CA SER A 111 -3.16 -18.56 12.37
C SER A 111 -2.89 -17.75 11.10
N THR A 112 -3.57 -18.08 9.99
CA THR A 112 -3.43 -17.33 8.73
C THR A 112 -3.89 -15.88 8.88
N MET A 113 -4.96 -15.63 9.64
CA MET A 113 -5.41 -14.25 9.97
C MET A 113 -4.38 -13.50 10.82
N GLN A 114 -3.74 -14.18 11.78
CA GLN A 114 -2.68 -13.60 12.59
C GLN A 114 -1.50 -13.16 11.71
N ASP A 115 -1.05 -14.05 10.81
CA ASP A 115 0.05 -13.77 9.89
C ASP A 115 -0.29 -12.62 8.95
N ALA A 116 -1.51 -12.59 8.40
CA ALA A 116 -1.98 -11.54 7.48
C ALA A 116 -2.05 -10.14 8.12
N ILE A 117 -2.47 -10.04 9.39
CA ILE A 117 -2.58 -8.78 10.13
C ILE A 117 -1.29 -8.46 10.91
N SER A 118 -0.31 -9.36 10.90
CA SER A 118 0.91 -9.28 11.72
C SER A 118 0.60 -9.14 13.22
N ALA A 119 -0.43 -9.85 13.69
CA ALA A 119 -0.85 -9.79 15.10
C ALA A 119 0.09 -10.63 15.98
N PRO A 120 0.42 -10.18 17.22
CA PRO A 120 1.38 -10.88 18.07
C PRO A 120 0.85 -12.19 18.67
N LYS A 121 -0.47 -12.41 18.69
CA LYS A 121 -1.11 -13.59 19.28
C LYS A 121 -2.33 -14.03 18.48
N VAL A 122 -2.56 -15.35 18.39
CA VAL A 122 -3.77 -15.95 17.79
C VAL A 122 -5.03 -15.64 18.61
N GLY A 123 -4.86 -15.55 19.94
CA GLY A 123 -5.96 -15.26 20.85
C GLY A 123 -6.55 -13.86 20.61
N GLY A 124 -7.88 -13.80 20.45
CA GLY A 124 -8.59 -12.53 20.22
C GLY A 124 -8.60 -12.03 18.77
N ILE A 125 -7.99 -12.75 17.82
CA ILE A 125 -7.91 -12.31 16.40
C ILE A 125 -9.30 -12.09 15.79
N VAL A 126 -10.29 -12.91 16.11
CA VAL A 126 -11.68 -12.76 15.62
C VAL A 126 -12.31 -11.45 16.12
N ARG A 127 -12.07 -11.09 17.41
CA ARG A 127 -12.53 -9.81 17.96
C ARG A 127 -11.87 -8.63 17.26
N LEU A 128 -10.54 -8.73 17.03
CA LEU A 128 -9.78 -7.71 16.33
C LEU A 128 -10.28 -7.55 14.89
N THR A 129 -10.52 -8.63 14.16
CA THR A 129 -11.06 -8.56 12.79
C THR A 129 -12.44 -7.88 12.76
N ARG A 130 -13.33 -8.21 13.70
CA ARG A 130 -14.63 -7.53 13.80
C ARG A 130 -14.49 -6.04 14.12
N PHE A 131 -13.53 -5.67 14.96
CA PHE A 131 -13.20 -4.28 15.27
C PHE A 131 -12.68 -3.54 14.01
N ILE A 132 -11.77 -4.16 13.24
CA ILE A 132 -11.25 -3.63 11.99
C ILE A 132 -12.39 -3.38 10.99
N LEU A 133 -13.23 -4.39 10.71
CA LEU A 133 -14.33 -4.27 9.76
C LEU A 133 -15.31 -3.16 10.11
N LYS A 134 -15.72 -3.09 11.39
CA LYS A 134 -16.64 -2.03 11.85
C LYS A 134 -16.00 -0.65 11.77
N GLY A 135 -14.72 -0.54 12.18
CA GLY A 135 -13.96 0.71 12.13
C GLY A 135 -13.77 1.21 10.71
N THR A 136 -13.40 0.32 9.79
CA THR A 136 -13.25 0.62 8.36
C THR A 136 -14.53 1.19 7.78
N LEU A 137 -15.65 0.46 7.88
CA LEU A 137 -16.94 0.91 7.35
C LEU A 137 -17.39 2.26 7.93
N LEU A 138 -17.13 2.48 9.21
CA LEU A 138 -17.49 3.74 9.88
C LEU A 138 -16.65 4.90 9.38
N ILE A 139 -15.34 4.71 9.21
CA ILE A 139 -14.43 5.77 8.74
C ILE A 139 -14.69 6.07 7.26
N GLU A 140 -14.90 5.04 6.43
CA GLU A 140 -15.24 5.20 5.02
C GLU A 140 -16.59 5.92 4.85
N ALA A 141 -17.61 5.56 5.62
CA ALA A 141 -18.89 6.26 5.60
C ALA A 141 -18.78 7.72 6.05
N ALA A 142 -18.00 7.99 7.11
CA ALA A 142 -17.75 9.36 7.58
C ALA A 142 -16.99 10.18 6.52
N GLY A 143 -15.97 9.60 5.88
CA GLY A 143 -15.24 10.23 4.78
C GLY A 143 -16.14 10.54 3.60
N ALA A 144 -16.97 9.60 3.17
CA ALA A 144 -17.95 9.81 2.11
C ALA A 144 -18.93 10.94 2.44
N MET A 145 -19.47 10.98 3.66
CA MET A 145 -20.36 12.05 4.11
C MET A 145 -19.69 13.43 4.10
N LEU A 146 -18.40 13.51 4.45
CA LEU A 146 -17.67 14.78 4.43
C LEU A 146 -17.32 15.25 3.01
N LEU A 147 -17.07 14.33 2.08
CA LEU A 147 -16.80 14.64 0.67
C LEU A 147 -18.07 14.96 -0.12
N LEU A 148 -19.23 14.46 0.32
CA LEU A 148 -20.50 14.53 -0.38
C LEU A 148 -20.94 15.96 -0.74
N PRO A 149 -20.86 16.99 0.14
CA PRO A 149 -21.27 18.35 -0.21
C PRO A 149 -20.56 18.91 -1.43
N VAL A 150 -19.26 18.66 -1.58
CA VAL A 150 -18.47 19.20 -2.71
C VAL A 150 -18.80 18.43 -3.98
N PHE A 151 -18.73 17.08 -3.95
CA PHE A 151 -19.01 16.30 -5.16
C PHE A 151 -20.46 16.39 -5.64
N VAL A 152 -21.43 16.56 -4.75
CA VAL A 152 -22.83 16.75 -5.16
C VAL A 152 -23.05 18.16 -5.74
N SER A 153 -22.38 19.18 -5.21
CA SER A 153 -22.40 20.52 -5.79
C SER A 153 -21.89 20.53 -7.25
N ASP A 154 -20.81 19.79 -7.52
CA ASP A 154 -20.13 19.85 -8.81
C ASP A 154 -20.70 18.86 -9.84
N TYR A 155 -21.17 17.68 -9.41
CA TYR A 155 -21.61 16.57 -10.27
C TYR A 155 -23.05 16.11 -10.06
N GLY A 156 -23.81 16.80 -9.21
CA GLY A 156 -25.20 16.42 -8.89
C GLY A 156 -25.29 15.01 -8.26
N LEU A 157 -26.27 14.22 -8.66
CA LEU A 157 -26.48 12.87 -8.09
C LEU A 157 -25.32 11.91 -8.31
N LYS A 158 -24.54 12.08 -9.38
CA LYS A 158 -23.31 11.29 -9.59
C LYS A 158 -22.26 11.55 -8.49
N GLY A 159 -22.28 12.72 -7.87
CA GLY A 159 -21.41 13.09 -6.76
C GLY A 159 -21.53 12.17 -5.55
N ILE A 160 -22.68 11.51 -5.35
CA ILE A 160 -22.86 10.54 -4.26
C ILE A 160 -21.96 9.32 -4.47
N TRP A 161 -21.94 8.77 -5.69
CA TRP A 161 -21.07 7.66 -6.06
C TRP A 161 -19.59 8.07 -5.98
N MET A 162 -19.27 9.26 -6.47
CA MET A 162 -17.90 9.80 -6.44
C MET A 162 -17.40 9.97 -5.00
N ALA A 163 -18.21 10.50 -4.08
CA ALA A 163 -17.85 10.64 -2.68
C ALA A 163 -17.58 9.28 -2.01
N ALA A 164 -18.42 8.28 -2.27
CA ALA A 164 -18.25 6.94 -1.75
C ALA A 164 -16.98 6.28 -2.31
N PHE A 165 -16.77 6.38 -3.63
CA PHE A 165 -15.61 5.79 -4.32
C PHE A 165 -14.29 6.38 -3.80
N HIS A 166 -14.19 7.72 -3.75
CA HIS A 166 -12.97 8.39 -3.29
C HIS A 166 -12.71 8.15 -1.80
N SER A 167 -13.74 8.06 -0.98
CA SER A 167 -13.58 7.74 0.45
C SER A 167 -12.96 6.36 0.66
N VAL A 168 -13.50 5.34 -0.01
CA VAL A 168 -12.97 3.97 0.05
C VAL A 168 -11.56 3.90 -0.55
N SER A 169 -11.35 4.50 -1.72
CA SER A 169 -10.05 4.53 -2.39
C SER A 169 -8.98 5.20 -1.53
N ALA A 170 -9.30 6.34 -0.90
CA ALA A 170 -8.37 7.06 -0.01
C ALA A 170 -8.08 6.29 1.27
N PHE A 171 -9.12 5.74 1.94
CA PHE A 171 -8.93 4.95 3.14
C PHE A 171 -8.11 3.68 2.91
N CYS A 172 -8.37 3.00 1.79
CA CYS A 172 -7.60 1.83 1.38
C CYS A 172 -6.20 2.18 0.87
N ASN A 173 -5.85 3.46 0.71
CA ASN A 173 -4.60 3.94 0.10
C ASN A 173 -4.45 3.43 -1.35
N ALA A 174 -5.51 3.48 -2.14
CA ALA A 174 -5.54 2.88 -3.47
C ALA A 174 -5.25 3.86 -4.62
N GLY A 175 -5.47 5.16 -4.43
CA GLY A 175 -5.15 6.19 -5.42
C GLY A 175 -6.01 6.18 -6.69
N PHE A 176 -7.02 5.35 -6.78
CA PHE A 176 -7.97 5.39 -7.88
C PHE A 176 -8.95 6.54 -7.72
N ASP A 177 -9.14 7.31 -8.76
CA ASP A 177 -10.16 8.33 -8.89
C ASP A 177 -11.10 8.02 -10.07
N ILE A 178 -12.26 8.64 -10.11
CA ILE A 178 -13.23 8.54 -11.19
C ILE A 178 -13.64 9.93 -11.71
N LEU A 179 -12.71 10.88 -11.65
CA LEU A 179 -12.90 12.27 -12.08
C LEU A 179 -12.57 12.47 -13.56
N GLY A 180 -11.94 11.49 -14.19
CA GLY A 180 -11.56 11.55 -15.59
C GLY A 180 -12.75 11.71 -16.54
N THR A 181 -12.56 12.55 -17.55
CA THR A 181 -13.50 12.79 -18.64
C THR A 181 -12.82 12.52 -19.98
N ALA A 182 -13.59 12.50 -21.08
CA ALA A 182 -13.02 12.32 -22.42
C ALA A 182 -12.02 13.42 -22.79
N ASP A 183 -12.24 14.65 -22.31
CA ASP A 183 -11.39 15.81 -22.61
C ASP A 183 -10.21 15.94 -21.65
N ASN A 184 -10.30 15.35 -20.45
CA ASN A 184 -9.27 15.39 -19.42
C ASN A 184 -9.12 14.01 -18.78
N ALA A 185 -8.27 13.18 -19.35
CA ALA A 185 -7.96 11.86 -18.81
C ALA A 185 -6.92 11.98 -17.67
N PHE A 186 -7.05 11.13 -16.67
CA PHE A 186 -6.15 11.01 -15.50
C PHE A 186 -5.99 12.30 -14.68
N PRO A 187 -7.07 13.06 -14.38
CA PRO A 187 -6.94 14.36 -13.70
C PRO A 187 -6.55 14.23 -12.23
N SER A 188 -6.80 13.07 -11.61
CA SER A 188 -6.72 12.88 -10.15
C SER A 188 -7.49 14.01 -9.42
N LEU A 189 -6.93 14.58 -8.33
CA LEU A 189 -7.56 15.67 -7.57
C LEU A 189 -6.99 17.05 -7.93
N THR A 190 -6.36 17.22 -9.12
CA THR A 190 -5.73 18.50 -9.49
C THR A 190 -6.73 19.66 -9.56
N GLY A 191 -7.97 19.41 -9.97
CA GLY A 191 -9.04 20.41 -9.95
C GLY A 191 -9.45 20.87 -8.55
N TYR A 192 -9.02 20.19 -7.49
CA TYR A 192 -9.36 20.49 -6.10
C TYR A 192 -8.14 20.92 -5.26
N SER A 193 -7.05 21.36 -5.87
CA SER A 193 -5.82 21.79 -5.20
C SER A 193 -6.08 22.84 -4.11
N GLY A 194 -6.95 23.82 -4.36
CA GLY A 194 -7.35 24.87 -3.41
C GLY A 194 -8.49 24.49 -2.45
N ASN A 195 -9.14 23.34 -2.62
CA ASN A 195 -10.26 22.95 -1.76
C ASN A 195 -9.78 22.30 -0.47
N ALA A 196 -9.78 23.08 0.62
CA ALA A 196 -9.28 22.62 1.93
C ALA A 196 -10.06 21.40 2.46
N LEU A 197 -11.38 21.32 2.24
CA LEU A 197 -12.20 20.22 2.75
C LEU A 197 -11.80 18.88 2.11
N ILE A 198 -11.72 18.82 0.77
CA ILE A 198 -11.32 17.61 0.04
C ILE A 198 -9.90 17.21 0.45
N ASN A 199 -8.95 18.16 0.43
CA ASN A 199 -7.56 17.88 0.76
C ASN A 199 -7.42 17.28 2.17
N VAL A 200 -8.03 17.92 3.17
CA VAL A 200 -7.91 17.48 4.57
C VAL A 200 -8.60 16.14 4.79
N VAL A 201 -9.79 15.93 4.24
CA VAL A 201 -10.53 14.66 4.41
C VAL A 201 -9.77 13.51 3.76
N ILE A 202 -9.29 13.68 2.53
CA ILE A 202 -8.51 12.64 1.83
C ILE A 202 -7.20 12.35 2.59
N MET A 203 -6.45 13.37 3.02
CA MET A 203 -5.24 13.16 3.84
C MET A 203 -5.53 12.40 5.14
N LEU A 204 -6.61 12.72 5.84
CA LEU A 204 -6.98 12.02 7.07
C LEU A 204 -7.37 10.56 6.80
N LEU A 205 -8.10 10.27 5.72
CA LEU A 205 -8.42 8.91 5.31
C LEU A 205 -7.15 8.11 5.00
N ILE A 206 -6.21 8.67 4.24
CA ILE A 206 -4.92 8.05 3.91
C ILE A 206 -4.13 7.75 5.19
N ILE A 207 -3.99 8.72 6.08
CA ILE A 207 -3.24 8.55 7.33
C ILE A 207 -3.88 7.48 8.21
N THR A 208 -5.20 7.52 8.38
CA THR A 208 -5.90 6.54 9.23
C THR A 208 -5.81 5.13 8.68
N GLY A 209 -5.95 4.93 7.37
CA GLY A 209 -5.72 3.65 6.71
C GLY A 209 -4.28 3.15 6.87
N GLY A 210 -3.30 4.05 6.76
CA GLY A 210 -1.87 3.74 6.75
C GLY A 210 -1.21 3.49 8.11
N ILE A 211 -1.79 3.92 9.24
CA ILE A 211 -1.15 3.77 10.58
C ILE A 211 -1.24 2.35 11.17
N GLY A 212 -2.08 1.48 10.61
CA GLY A 212 -2.20 0.08 11.01
C GLY A 212 -3.25 -0.20 12.08
N PHE A 213 -3.95 -1.32 11.92
CA PHE A 213 -5.09 -1.72 12.74
C PHE A 213 -4.74 -2.01 14.20
N LEU A 214 -3.51 -2.47 14.48
CA LEU A 214 -3.03 -2.67 15.85
C LEU A 214 -2.79 -1.34 16.57
N THR A 215 -2.40 -0.30 15.84
CA THR A 215 -2.28 1.06 16.38
C THR A 215 -3.66 1.64 16.71
N TRP A 216 -4.69 1.35 15.88
CA TRP A 216 -6.08 1.70 16.21
C TRP A 216 -6.56 1.05 17.50
N ASP A 217 -6.25 -0.25 17.71
CA ASP A 217 -6.59 -0.96 18.95
C ASP A 217 -5.93 -0.31 20.17
N ASP A 218 -4.66 0.11 20.04
CA ASP A 218 -3.95 0.83 21.11
C ASP A 218 -4.56 2.21 21.39
N ILE A 219 -4.91 2.98 20.35
CA ILE A 219 -5.56 4.30 20.49
C ILE A 219 -6.93 4.14 21.15
N TYR A 220 -7.72 3.18 20.68
CA TYR A 220 -9.06 2.92 21.21
C TYR A 220 -9.05 2.53 22.69
N ARG A 221 -8.11 1.65 23.10
CA ARG A 221 -8.01 1.16 24.48
C ARG A 221 -7.38 2.15 25.44
N ASN A 222 -6.31 2.82 25.00
CA ASN A 222 -5.49 3.68 25.88
C ASN A 222 -5.79 5.17 25.70
N LYS A 223 -6.70 5.54 24.76
CA LYS A 223 -7.07 6.93 24.45
C LYS A 223 -5.84 7.82 24.25
N MET A 224 -5.78 8.97 24.92
CA MET A 224 -4.65 9.93 24.83
C MET A 224 -3.42 9.54 25.68
N ASN A 225 -3.43 8.41 26.38
CA ASN A 225 -2.31 8.04 27.23
C ASN A 225 -1.19 7.37 26.45
N PHE A 226 -0.35 8.17 25.77
CA PHE A 226 0.76 7.71 24.94
C PHE A 226 1.77 6.82 25.69
N LYS A 227 1.94 7.01 27.01
CA LYS A 227 2.86 6.19 27.81
C LYS A 227 2.47 4.72 27.83
N ARG A 228 1.17 4.40 27.77
CA ARG A 228 0.62 3.03 27.79
C ARG A 228 0.62 2.33 26.43
N TYR A 229 0.91 3.04 25.34
CA TYR A 229 0.96 2.44 24.01
C TYR A 229 2.10 1.43 23.91
N ARG A 230 1.91 0.40 23.08
CA ARG A 230 2.97 -0.53 22.70
C ARG A 230 4.12 0.23 22.03
N MET A 231 5.35 -0.26 22.20
CA MET A 231 6.54 0.31 21.54
C MET A 231 6.32 0.47 20.02
N GLN A 232 5.76 -0.55 19.37
CA GLN A 232 5.46 -0.51 17.94
C GLN A 232 4.54 0.66 17.57
N SER A 233 3.44 0.87 18.31
CA SER A 233 2.50 1.98 18.02
C SER A 233 3.15 3.34 18.24
N LYS A 234 4.02 3.49 19.25
CA LYS A 234 4.81 4.71 19.47
C LYS A 234 5.74 5.02 18.30
N ILE A 235 6.48 3.99 17.84
CA ILE A 235 7.36 4.09 16.67
C ILE A 235 6.55 4.51 15.45
N ILE A 236 5.44 3.83 15.16
CA ILE A 236 4.59 4.12 14.00
C ILE A 236 4.11 5.58 14.01
N LEU A 237 3.56 6.05 15.12
CA LEU A 237 3.03 7.41 15.21
C LEU A 237 4.13 8.45 15.04
N MET A 238 5.27 8.31 15.74
CA MET A 238 6.39 9.25 15.61
C MET A 238 6.96 9.26 14.19
N THR A 239 7.24 8.07 13.62
CA THR A 239 7.77 7.98 12.26
C THR A 239 6.79 8.54 11.24
N THR A 240 5.47 8.32 11.42
CA THR A 240 4.44 8.89 10.57
C THR A 240 4.48 10.41 10.57
N VAL A 241 4.54 11.03 11.75
CA VAL A 241 4.64 12.49 11.87
C VAL A 241 5.92 13.02 11.21
N CYS A 242 7.07 12.38 11.46
CA CYS A 242 8.33 12.77 10.83
C CYS A 242 8.28 12.69 9.31
N LEU A 243 7.75 11.57 8.76
CA LEU A 243 7.63 11.34 7.32
C LEU A 243 6.56 12.23 6.64
N ILE A 244 5.71 12.90 7.40
CA ILE A 244 4.78 13.91 6.87
C ILE A 244 5.40 15.31 6.97
N VAL A 245 5.90 15.68 8.14
CA VAL A 245 6.32 17.07 8.40
C VAL A 245 7.59 17.43 7.62
N PHE A 246 8.65 16.59 7.67
CA PHE A 246 9.91 16.93 7.00
C PHE A 246 9.77 17.09 5.49
N PRO A 247 9.13 16.13 4.76
CA PRO A 247 8.94 16.29 3.32
C PRO A 247 7.97 17.43 2.98
N ALA A 248 6.93 17.69 3.79
CA ALA A 248 6.03 18.80 3.54
C ALA A 248 6.78 20.16 3.61
N VAL A 249 7.67 20.33 4.59
CA VAL A 249 8.54 21.53 4.67
C VAL A 249 9.47 21.61 3.46
N PHE A 250 10.04 20.48 3.03
CA PHE A 250 10.91 20.45 1.85
C PHE A 250 10.15 20.86 0.57
N PHE A 251 9.00 20.25 0.27
CA PHE A 251 8.19 20.58 -0.90
C PHE A 251 7.69 22.05 -0.85
N PHE A 252 7.28 22.51 0.32
CA PHE A 252 6.91 23.90 0.53
C PHE A 252 8.06 24.86 0.21
N ALA A 253 9.29 24.54 0.60
CA ALA A 253 10.45 25.42 0.40
C ALA A 253 10.97 25.41 -1.04
N CYS A 254 10.97 24.23 -1.70
CA CYS A 254 11.68 24.04 -2.98
C CYS A 254 10.83 24.32 -4.20
N ASP A 255 9.65 23.70 -4.37
CA ASP A 255 8.96 23.64 -5.66
C ASP A 255 7.72 24.53 -5.78
N LEU A 256 6.92 24.63 -4.75
CA LEU A 256 5.57 25.19 -4.85
C LEU A 256 5.52 26.73 -4.70
N LYS A 257 6.59 27.42 -5.11
CA LYS A 257 6.74 28.88 -4.90
C LYS A 257 5.73 29.72 -5.70
N ASN A 258 5.21 29.19 -6.78
CA ASN A 258 4.27 29.88 -7.68
C ASN A 258 2.82 29.86 -7.15
N LEU A 259 2.52 29.08 -6.11
CA LEU A 259 1.18 28.97 -5.53
C LEU A 259 1.00 29.98 -4.39
N PRO A 260 -0.22 30.50 -4.16
CA PRO A 260 -0.57 31.25 -2.96
C PRO A 260 -0.22 30.48 -1.70
N VAL A 261 0.18 31.15 -0.62
CA VAL A 261 0.70 30.52 0.60
C VAL A 261 -0.23 29.44 1.17
N GLY A 262 -1.55 29.67 1.16
CA GLY A 262 -2.55 28.69 1.64
C GLY A 262 -2.60 27.43 0.79
N GLU A 263 -2.70 27.56 -0.53
CA GLU A 263 -2.71 26.43 -1.48
C GLU A 263 -1.36 25.71 -1.47
N ARG A 264 -0.27 26.44 -1.38
CA ARG A 264 1.08 25.92 -1.27
C ARG A 264 1.26 25.02 -0.05
N LEU A 265 0.72 25.44 1.10
CA LEU A 265 0.74 24.62 2.32
C LEU A 265 -0.07 23.35 2.17
N LEU A 266 -1.29 23.44 1.61
CA LEU A 266 -2.15 22.29 1.34
C LEU A 266 -1.49 21.30 0.38
N ALA A 267 -0.97 21.81 -0.75
CA ALA A 267 -0.31 20.98 -1.75
C ALA A 267 0.96 20.30 -1.21
N ALA A 268 1.79 21.01 -0.44
CA ALA A 268 2.99 20.45 0.17
C ALA A 268 2.66 19.34 1.18
N MET A 269 1.65 19.57 2.03
CA MET A 269 1.17 18.55 2.98
C MET A 269 0.56 17.36 2.24
N PHE A 270 -0.27 17.61 1.24
CA PHE A 270 -0.90 16.55 0.45
C PHE A 270 0.16 15.70 -0.26
N GLN A 271 1.15 16.33 -0.90
CA GLN A 271 2.22 15.63 -1.60
C GLN A 271 3.06 14.78 -0.64
N SER A 272 3.32 15.25 0.57
CA SER A 272 4.00 14.48 1.60
C SER A 272 3.18 13.28 2.09
N VAL A 273 1.87 13.42 2.23
CA VAL A 273 0.98 12.35 2.67
C VAL A 273 0.78 11.32 1.57
N THR A 274 0.57 11.75 0.32
CA THR A 274 0.25 10.86 -0.80
C THR A 274 1.40 9.93 -1.19
N THR A 275 2.65 10.38 -1.07
CA THR A 275 3.84 9.53 -1.31
C THR A 275 3.92 8.32 -0.37
N ARG A 276 3.14 8.30 0.72
CA ARG A 276 3.02 7.19 1.64
C ARG A 276 1.91 6.21 1.22
N THR A 277 2.02 5.71 -0.01
CA THR A 277 1.15 4.68 -0.61
C THR A 277 -0.29 5.10 -0.89
N ALA A 278 -0.55 6.37 -1.23
CA ALA A 278 -1.92 6.81 -1.47
C ALA A 278 -2.28 7.03 -2.95
N GLY A 279 -1.37 7.59 -3.74
CA GLY A 279 -1.50 7.66 -5.19
C GLY A 279 -2.29 8.85 -5.76
N PHE A 280 -3.00 9.60 -4.95
CA PHE A 280 -3.68 10.81 -5.42
C PHE A 280 -2.70 11.97 -5.58
N ASN A 281 -2.92 12.83 -6.56
CA ASN A 281 -2.17 14.07 -6.73
C ASN A 281 -3.11 15.26 -6.88
N THR A 282 -2.71 16.38 -6.29
CA THR A 282 -3.41 17.68 -6.38
C THR A 282 -2.64 18.70 -7.19
N ILE A 283 -1.45 18.34 -7.64
CA ILE A 283 -0.54 19.15 -8.46
C ILE A 283 0.01 18.29 -9.58
N ASP A 284 0.51 18.93 -10.63
CA ASP A 284 1.24 18.25 -11.70
C ASP A 284 2.64 17.85 -11.18
N ILE A 285 2.83 16.54 -11.00
CA ILE A 285 4.07 15.97 -10.48
C ILE A 285 5.19 16.04 -11.54
N SER A 286 4.84 15.99 -12.82
CA SER A 286 5.83 16.05 -13.91
C SER A 286 6.59 17.38 -13.93
N ALA A 287 5.93 18.46 -13.52
CA ALA A 287 6.49 19.80 -13.43
C ALA A 287 7.38 20.03 -12.17
N MET A 288 7.45 19.07 -11.25
CA MET A 288 8.31 19.19 -10.06
C MET A 288 9.79 18.99 -10.39
N SER A 289 10.67 19.59 -9.58
CA SER A 289 12.12 19.47 -9.74
C SER A 289 12.61 18.02 -9.61
N GLU A 290 13.72 17.69 -10.25
CA GLU A 290 14.33 16.35 -10.15
C GLU A 290 14.69 16.01 -8.71
N ALA A 291 15.10 17.00 -7.90
CA ALA A 291 15.36 16.80 -6.48
C ALA A 291 14.11 16.35 -5.72
N SER A 292 12.96 16.96 -6.03
CA SER A 292 11.68 16.57 -5.41
C SER A 292 11.20 15.20 -5.88
N LYS A 293 11.38 14.88 -7.17
CA LYS A 293 11.12 13.52 -7.69
C LYS A 293 11.99 12.48 -6.99
N ALA A 294 13.28 12.75 -6.76
CA ALA A 294 14.19 11.87 -6.03
C ALA A 294 13.77 11.69 -4.56
N VAL A 295 13.37 12.76 -3.87
CA VAL A 295 12.83 12.68 -2.50
C VAL A 295 11.54 11.87 -2.48
N MET A 296 10.64 12.05 -3.45
CA MET A 296 9.42 11.25 -3.57
C MET A 296 9.72 9.76 -3.77
N ILE A 297 10.70 9.40 -4.60
CA ILE A 297 11.15 8.00 -4.77
C ILE A 297 11.54 7.40 -3.42
N LEU A 298 12.34 8.10 -2.62
CA LEU A 298 12.73 7.63 -1.29
C LEU A 298 11.52 7.45 -0.36
N LEU A 299 10.57 8.38 -0.38
CA LEU A 299 9.36 8.31 0.43
C LEU A 299 8.44 7.16 -0.03
N MET A 300 8.31 6.94 -1.33
CA MET A 300 7.50 5.85 -1.89
C MET A 300 8.03 4.46 -1.51
N LEU A 301 9.34 4.31 -1.38
CA LEU A 301 9.95 3.07 -0.89
C LEU A 301 9.62 2.82 0.59
N ILE A 302 9.32 3.88 1.39
CA ILE A 302 8.92 3.77 2.79
C ILE A 302 7.39 3.77 2.85
N GLY A 303 6.78 2.60 2.72
CA GLY A 303 5.33 2.42 2.72
C GLY A 303 4.66 2.66 4.07
N GLY A 304 3.46 2.10 4.22
CA GLY A 304 2.68 2.23 5.44
C GLY A 304 3.13 1.33 6.59
N SER A 305 2.34 1.26 7.65
CA SER A 305 2.65 0.51 8.86
C SER A 305 2.26 -0.97 8.75
N PRO A 306 2.83 -1.87 9.54
CA PRO A 306 2.39 -3.26 9.58
C PRO A 306 0.92 -3.38 9.95
N GLY A 307 0.19 -4.28 9.26
CA GLY A 307 -1.25 -4.47 9.49
C GLY A 307 -2.07 -3.22 9.17
N SER A 308 -1.75 -2.52 8.08
CA SER A 308 -2.49 -1.39 7.52
C SER A 308 -3.03 -1.74 6.13
N THR A 309 -3.82 -0.85 5.55
CA THR A 309 -4.28 -0.93 4.16
C THR A 309 -3.13 -0.74 3.16
N ALA A 310 -2.09 -0.02 3.54
CA ALA A 310 -0.93 0.33 2.72
C ALA A 310 0.01 -0.85 2.45
N GLY A 311 0.66 -0.87 1.28
CA GLY A 311 1.69 -1.85 0.91
C GLY A 311 3.12 -1.38 1.18
N GLY A 312 4.06 -1.77 0.32
CA GLY A 312 5.46 -1.35 0.38
C GLY A 312 6.26 -1.83 1.59
N MET A 313 7.51 -1.36 1.71
CA MET A 313 8.36 -1.59 2.88
C MET A 313 7.78 -0.86 4.08
N LYS A 314 7.60 -1.55 5.21
CA LYS A 314 6.89 -0.99 6.37
C LYS A 314 7.68 0.09 7.09
N THR A 315 6.96 1.12 7.60
CA THR A 315 7.58 2.20 8.42
C THR A 315 8.42 1.66 9.57
N THR A 316 7.99 0.55 10.19
CA THR A 316 8.75 -0.10 11.26
C THR A 316 10.07 -0.70 10.77
N THR A 317 10.12 -1.24 9.55
CA THR A 317 11.36 -1.75 8.94
C THR A 317 12.39 -0.64 8.80
N PHE A 318 11.98 0.50 8.24
CA PHE A 318 12.82 1.69 8.10
C PHE A 318 13.31 2.20 9.47
N THR A 319 12.40 2.35 10.44
CA THR A 319 12.76 2.83 11.78
C THR A 319 13.71 1.90 12.52
N VAL A 320 13.52 0.57 12.39
CA VAL A 320 14.43 -0.42 12.99
C VAL A 320 15.83 -0.27 12.45
N LEU A 321 16.01 -0.03 11.15
CA LEU A 321 17.33 0.20 10.53
C LEU A 321 17.97 1.48 11.03
N ILE A 322 17.21 2.58 11.14
CA ILE A 322 17.71 3.84 11.72
C ILE A 322 18.14 3.65 13.17
N LEU A 323 17.30 3.01 13.99
CA LEU A 323 17.64 2.75 15.39
C LEU A 323 18.89 1.88 15.54
N ASN A 324 19.07 0.90 14.66
CA ASN A 324 20.29 0.10 14.63
C ASN A 324 21.51 0.91 14.22
N ALA A 325 21.40 1.76 13.20
CA ALA A 325 22.48 2.65 12.79
C ALA A 325 22.90 3.61 13.93
N ILE A 326 21.90 4.23 14.60
CA ILE A 326 22.17 5.12 15.75
C ILE A 326 22.86 4.35 16.90
N ALA A 327 22.42 3.11 17.20
CA ALA A 327 23.04 2.29 18.24
C ALA A 327 24.50 1.96 17.89
N THR A 328 24.77 1.62 16.61
CA THR A 328 26.14 1.35 16.10
C THR A 328 27.02 2.59 16.23
N PHE A 329 26.55 3.77 15.79
CA PHE A 329 27.29 5.03 15.93
C PHE A 329 27.57 5.41 17.39
N ARG A 330 26.69 5.00 18.33
CA ARG A 330 26.88 5.21 19.76
C ARG A 330 27.63 4.07 20.44
N SER A 331 28.15 3.11 19.70
CA SER A 331 28.84 1.91 20.24
C SER A 331 27.99 1.14 21.27
N GLN A 332 26.67 1.12 21.09
CA GLN A 332 25.75 0.38 21.96
C GLN A 332 25.55 -1.03 21.40
N GLU A 333 25.61 -2.04 22.28
CA GLU A 333 25.38 -3.43 21.88
C GLU A 333 23.98 -3.70 21.33
N ASN A 334 22.98 -2.98 21.80
CA ASN A 334 21.59 -3.26 21.48
C ASN A 334 20.88 -2.00 20.97
N ALA A 335 20.27 -2.11 19.79
CA ALA A 335 19.34 -1.11 19.32
C ALA A 335 18.04 -1.14 20.16
N GLY A 336 17.50 0.04 20.48
CA GLY A 336 16.28 0.12 21.27
C GLY A 336 15.57 1.46 21.17
N ALA A 337 14.34 1.51 21.64
CA ALA A 337 13.55 2.74 21.76
C ALA A 337 12.61 2.66 22.95
N PHE A 338 12.28 3.81 23.55
CA PHE A 338 11.33 3.89 24.67
C PHE A 338 11.66 2.97 25.86
N GLY A 339 12.95 2.79 26.16
CA GLY A 339 13.42 1.94 27.28
C GLY A 339 13.28 0.42 27.01
N ARG A 340 13.11 0.01 25.75
CA ARG A 340 13.03 -1.41 25.34
C ARG A 340 14.02 -1.71 24.24
N ARG A 341 14.68 -2.87 24.30
CA ARG A 341 15.60 -3.35 23.27
C ARG A 341 14.86 -4.05 22.12
N LEU A 342 15.43 -3.97 20.92
CA LEU A 342 15.03 -4.75 19.76
C LEU A 342 15.73 -6.11 19.76
N GLU A 343 15.03 -7.15 19.31
CA GLU A 343 15.63 -8.48 19.13
C GLU A 343 16.49 -8.49 17.86
N TYR A 344 17.63 -9.16 17.91
CA TYR A 344 18.58 -9.24 16.80
C TYR A 344 17.97 -9.75 15.49
N HIS A 345 17.07 -10.76 15.58
CA HIS A 345 16.41 -11.30 14.38
C HIS A 345 15.51 -10.27 13.68
N VAL A 346 14.93 -9.31 14.41
CA VAL A 346 14.11 -8.23 13.82
C VAL A 346 14.98 -7.32 12.96
N ILE A 347 16.19 -6.99 13.44
CA ILE A 347 17.15 -6.17 12.68
C ILE A 347 17.60 -6.89 11.41
N LYS A 348 17.96 -8.18 11.52
CA LYS A 348 18.33 -9.01 10.37
C LYS A 348 17.23 -9.08 9.32
N ASN A 349 15.98 -9.31 9.76
CA ASN A 349 14.83 -9.34 8.86
C ASN A 349 14.61 -7.97 8.19
N ALA A 350 14.73 -6.88 8.94
CA ALA A 350 14.59 -5.52 8.41
C ALA A 350 15.62 -5.22 7.32
N ALA A 351 16.88 -5.57 7.54
CA ALA A 351 17.95 -5.42 6.54
C ALA A 351 17.69 -6.26 5.27
N THR A 352 17.25 -7.51 5.43
CA THR A 352 16.91 -8.39 4.30
C THR A 352 15.75 -7.83 3.47
N ILE A 353 14.70 -7.31 4.14
CA ILE A 353 13.57 -6.69 3.45
C ILE A 353 14.01 -5.44 2.70
N ALA A 354 14.77 -4.56 3.33
CA ALA A 354 15.25 -3.33 2.69
C ALA A 354 16.09 -3.64 1.44
N MET A 355 17.00 -4.62 1.53
CA MET A 355 17.81 -5.06 0.39
C MET A 355 16.94 -5.63 -0.74
N LEU A 356 15.93 -6.45 -0.41
CA LEU A 356 14.99 -7.01 -1.39
C LEU A 356 14.23 -5.89 -2.13
N TYR A 357 13.65 -4.96 -1.39
CA TYR A 357 12.89 -3.85 -2.00
C TYR A 357 13.77 -2.95 -2.86
N PHE A 358 14.98 -2.63 -2.39
CA PHE A 358 15.95 -1.87 -3.18
C PHE A 358 16.34 -2.58 -4.48
N THR A 359 16.62 -3.89 -4.42
CA THR A 359 16.93 -4.69 -5.61
C THR A 359 15.78 -4.72 -6.60
N LEU A 360 14.54 -4.98 -6.13
CA LEU A 360 13.36 -5.00 -6.99
C LEU A 360 13.11 -3.64 -7.65
N PHE A 361 13.18 -2.56 -6.88
CA PHE A 361 13.03 -1.19 -7.36
C PHE A 361 14.05 -0.86 -8.44
N PHE A 362 15.34 -1.08 -8.15
CA PHE A 362 16.42 -0.71 -9.05
C PHE A 362 16.42 -1.57 -10.34
N CYS A 363 16.33 -2.89 -10.20
CA CYS A 363 16.29 -3.79 -11.36
C CYS A 363 15.03 -3.55 -12.23
N GLY A 364 13.86 -3.30 -11.60
CA GLY A 364 12.64 -3.00 -12.33
C GLY A 364 12.74 -1.69 -13.11
N GLY A 365 13.23 -0.62 -12.49
CA GLY A 365 13.41 0.67 -13.16
C GLY A 365 14.42 0.62 -14.32
N VAL A 366 15.54 -0.07 -14.12
CA VAL A 366 16.54 -0.26 -15.19
C VAL A 366 15.95 -1.10 -16.34
N ALA A 367 15.23 -2.18 -16.05
CA ALA A 367 14.61 -3.00 -17.09
C ALA A 367 13.62 -2.22 -17.95
N ILE A 368 12.78 -1.36 -17.32
CA ILE A 368 11.85 -0.49 -18.03
C ILE A 368 12.62 0.54 -18.87
N SER A 369 13.63 1.21 -18.29
CA SER A 369 14.41 2.24 -18.98
C SER A 369 15.12 1.69 -20.23
N VAL A 370 15.72 0.50 -20.13
CA VAL A 370 16.41 -0.16 -21.27
C VAL A 370 15.41 -0.55 -22.37
N TYR A 371 14.24 -1.05 -21.98
CA TYR A 371 13.25 -1.53 -22.96
C TYR A 371 12.49 -0.38 -23.64
N GLU A 372 12.10 0.66 -22.90
CA GLU A 372 11.32 1.79 -23.39
C GLU A 372 12.19 2.91 -23.99
N GLY A 373 13.48 2.95 -23.67
CA GLY A 373 14.37 4.06 -24.07
C GLY A 373 14.09 5.38 -23.35
N LEU A 374 13.41 5.33 -22.19
CA LEU A 374 13.01 6.49 -21.40
C LEU A 374 14.09 6.89 -20.37
N PRO A 375 14.07 8.15 -19.86
CA PRO A 375 14.98 8.60 -18.81
C PRO A 375 14.90 7.69 -17.59
N LEU A 376 16.08 7.33 -17.05
CA LEU A 376 16.17 6.39 -15.93
C LEU A 376 15.42 6.89 -14.69
N LEU A 377 15.44 8.20 -14.39
CA LEU A 377 14.76 8.77 -13.24
C LEU A 377 13.24 8.53 -13.29
N ASP A 378 12.64 8.71 -14.48
CA ASP A 378 11.21 8.51 -14.68
C ASP A 378 10.83 7.02 -14.51
N CYS A 379 11.65 6.12 -15.08
CA CYS A 379 11.45 4.68 -14.92
C CYS A 379 11.65 4.20 -13.47
N LEU A 380 12.61 4.78 -12.76
CA LEU A 380 12.79 4.53 -11.32
C LEU A 380 11.61 5.07 -10.51
N TYR A 381 11.02 6.20 -10.89
CA TYR A 381 9.83 6.75 -10.25
C TYR A 381 8.64 5.77 -10.36
N GLU A 382 8.35 5.27 -11.57
CA GLU A 382 7.30 4.28 -11.82
C GLU A 382 7.57 2.96 -11.06
N ALA A 383 8.82 2.47 -11.06
CA ALA A 383 9.21 1.27 -10.33
C ALA A 383 9.09 1.44 -8.81
N ALA A 384 9.47 2.61 -8.26
CA ALA A 384 9.28 2.93 -6.84
C ALA A 384 7.81 2.98 -6.48
N SER A 385 6.99 3.62 -7.32
CA SER A 385 5.54 3.69 -7.16
C SER A 385 4.91 2.30 -7.19
N ALA A 386 5.32 1.43 -8.11
CA ALA A 386 4.81 0.07 -8.21
C ALA A 386 5.21 -0.81 -7.02
N VAL A 387 6.51 -0.88 -6.66
CA VAL A 387 6.99 -1.72 -5.55
C VAL A 387 6.57 -1.18 -4.19
N GLY A 388 6.46 0.15 -4.07
CA GLY A 388 5.90 0.84 -2.91
C GLY A 388 4.39 0.72 -2.81
N THR A 389 3.71 0.29 -3.88
CA THR A 389 2.23 0.30 -4.05
C THR A 389 1.66 1.69 -3.77
N VAL A 390 2.16 2.72 -4.45
CA VAL A 390 1.84 4.13 -4.19
C VAL A 390 0.83 4.68 -5.19
N GLY A 391 1.04 4.44 -6.49
CA GLY A 391 0.13 4.89 -7.55
C GLY A 391 0.46 6.24 -8.19
N LEU A 392 1.44 6.96 -7.68
CA LEU A 392 1.91 8.18 -8.32
C LEU A 392 2.66 7.84 -9.61
N THR A 393 2.43 8.61 -10.66
CA THR A 393 3.08 8.47 -11.97
C THR A 393 3.52 9.83 -12.48
N LEU A 394 4.56 9.84 -13.29
CA LEU A 394 4.96 11.01 -14.09
C LEU A 394 4.24 11.08 -15.44
N GLY A 395 3.14 10.31 -15.59
CA GLY A 395 2.37 10.23 -16.83
C GLY A 395 2.91 9.18 -17.82
N VAL A 396 3.91 8.40 -17.43
CA VAL A 396 4.56 7.42 -18.30
C VAL A 396 3.76 6.11 -18.40
N THR A 397 3.13 5.67 -17.30
CA THR A 397 2.45 4.36 -17.20
C THR A 397 1.44 4.07 -18.31
N PRO A 398 0.55 5.00 -18.76
CA PRO A 398 -0.42 4.70 -19.82
C PRO A 398 0.21 4.40 -21.18
N GLY A 399 1.40 4.94 -21.45
CA GLY A 399 2.13 4.79 -22.71
C GLY A 399 3.09 3.58 -22.76
N LEU A 400 3.26 2.84 -21.67
CA LEU A 400 4.22 1.74 -21.60
C LEU A 400 3.79 0.53 -22.44
N HIS A 401 4.75 -0.13 -23.06
CA HIS A 401 4.53 -1.41 -23.75
C HIS A 401 4.20 -2.54 -22.76
N VAL A 402 3.63 -3.63 -23.29
CA VAL A 402 3.18 -4.79 -22.50
C VAL A 402 4.28 -5.37 -21.59
N PHE A 403 5.53 -5.43 -22.06
CA PHE A 403 6.65 -5.91 -21.24
C PHE A 403 6.82 -5.08 -19.96
N SER A 404 6.87 -3.77 -20.08
CA SER A 404 7.02 -2.85 -18.95
C SER A 404 5.81 -2.88 -18.02
N GLN A 405 4.59 -3.04 -18.58
CA GLN A 405 3.38 -3.26 -17.78
C GLN A 405 3.48 -4.55 -16.96
N VAL A 406 4.00 -5.66 -17.52
CA VAL A 406 4.20 -6.92 -16.79
C VAL A 406 5.24 -6.75 -15.68
N VAL A 407 6.33 -6.01 -15.93
CA VAL A 407 7.31 -5.68 -14.87
C VAL A 407 6.63 -4.94 -13.72
N LEU A 408 5.82 -3.91 -14.02
CA LEU A 408 5.09 -3.17 -12.98
C LEU A 408 4.07 -4.06 -12.24
N ILE A 409 3.34 -4.95 -12.94
CA ILE A 409 2.43 -5.94 -12.32
C ILE A 409 3.17 -6.79 -11.29
N ILE A 410 4.35 -7.30 -11.64
CA ILE A 410 5.17 -8.11 -10.74
C ILE A 410 5.61 -7.27 -9.54
N LEU A 411 6.09 -6.05 -9.75
CA LEU A 411 6.51 -5.14 -8.67
C LEU A 411 5.36 -4.81 -7.71
N MET A 412 4.17 -4.46 -8.23
CA MET A 412 2.96 -4.20 -7.43
C MET A 412 2.58 -5.42 -6.59
N TYR A 413 2.58 -6.60 -7.19
CA TYR A 413 2.25 -7.84 -6.50
C TYR A 413 3.22 -8.16 -5.37
N LEU A 414 4.53 -8.06 -5.63
CA LEU A 414 5.58 -8.31 -4.64
C LEU A 414 5.55 -7.26 -3.52
N GLY A 415 5.29 -6.01 -3.86
CA GLY A 415 5.10 -4.90 -2.92
C GLY A 415 3.92 -5.13 -1.97
N ARG A 416 2.81 -5.66 -2.49
CA ARG A 416 1.59 -5.91 -1.70
C ARG A 416 1.70 -7.10 -0.78
N VAL A 417 2.17 -8.22 -1.30
CA VAL A 417 2.30 -9.47 -0.53
C VAL A 417 3.28 -9.32 0.64
N GLY A 418 4.30 -8.48 0.46
CA GLY A 418 5.29 -8.13 1.48
C GLY A 418 6.49 -9.10 1.51
N GLY A 419 7.67 -8.53 1.71
CA GLY A 419 8.95 -9.25 1.59
C GLY A 419 9.08 -10.46 2.53
N LEU A 420 8.62 -10.37 3.77
CA LEU A 420 8.68 -11.51 4.71
C LEU A 420 7.79 -12.67 4.27
N THR A 421 6.58 -12.37 3.79
CA THR A 421 5.64 -13.38 3.30
C THR A 421 6.26 -14.16 2.13
N LEU A 422 6.92 -13.45 1.19
CA LEU A 422 7.62 -14.06 0.06
C LEU A 422 8.78 -14.95 0.52
N ILE A 423 9.64 -14.42 1.39
CA ILE A 423 10.80 -15.17 1.92
C ILE A 423 10.32 -16.45 2.60
N TYR A 424 9.33 -16.37 3.49
CA TYR A 424 8.83 -17.54 4.19
C TYR A 424 8.08 -18.51 3.28
N ALA A 425 7.36 -18.04 2.26
CA ALA A 425 6.67 -18.93 1.32
C ALA A 425 7.65 -19.76 0.47
N VAL A 426 8.76 -19.15 0.03
CA VAL A 426 9.78 -19.81 -0.81
C VAL A 426 10.64 -20.76 0.03
N PHE A 427 11.05 -20.34 1.23
CA PHE A 427 11.99 -21.08 2.06
C PHE A 427 11.35 -21.94 3.16
N SER A 428 10.03 -21.89 3.31
CA SER A 428 9.25 -22.67 4.28
C SER A 428 9.19 -24.15 3.90
N GLY A 429 10.21 -24.90 4.17
CA GLY A 429 10.29 -26.34 3.83
C GLY A 429 11.70 -26.89 3.81
N ARG A 430 12.68 -26.03 3.87
CA ARG A 430 14.08 -26.48 4.06
C ARG A 430 14.32 -26.77 5.51
N ASN A 431 14.62 -28.04 5.83
CA ASN A 431 15.12 -28.45 7.15
C ASN A 431 16.26 -27.51 7.55
N LYS A 432 16.06 -26.75 8.64
CA LYS A 432 17.15 -26.02 9.27
C LYS A 432 18.11 -27.09 9.81
N GLY A 433 19.21 -27.33 9.13
CA GLY A 433 20.29 -28.12 9.68
C GLY A 433 20.69 -27.52 11.03
N ASN A 434 20.67 -28.33 12.10
CA ASN A 434 21.05 -27.87 13.44
C ASN A 434 22.55 -27.61 13.60
N ALA A 435 23.34 -27.94 12.58
CA ALA A 435 24.78 -27.71 12.59
C ALA A 435 25.13 -26.25 12.27
N LYS A 436 25.83 -25.58 13.16
CA LYS A 436 26.42 -24.27 12.92
C LYS A 436 27.72 -24.46 12.13
N LEU A 437 27.89 -23.68 11.05
CA LEU A 437 29.14 -23.61 10.35
C LEU A 437 30.23 -22.97 11.24
N PRO A 438 31.53 -23.33 11.06
CA PRO A 438 32.63 -22.66 11.74
C PRO A 438 32.59 -21.16 11.54
N LEU A 439 32.97 -20.41 12.58
CA LEU A 439 32.98 -18.95 12.55
C LEU A 439 34.29 -18.47 11.90
N GLU A 440 34.17 -17.69 10.84
CA GLU A 440 35.29 -16.98 10.21
C GLU A 440 34.99 -15.47 10.27
N LYS A 441 36.04 -14.69 10.53
CA LYS A 441 35.91 -13.22 10.64
C LYS A 441 36.02 -12.59 9.27
N ILE A 442 35.01 -11.82 8.88
CA ILE A 442 35.05 -10.96 7.68
C ILE A 442 35.04 -9.51 8.16
N THR A 443 35.93 -8.70 7.60
CA THR A 443 35.96 -7.25 7.88
C THR A 443 34.89 -6.56 7.06
N VAL A 444 34.08 -5.77 7.73
CA VAL A 444 33.11 -4.89 7.09
C VAL A 444 33.56 -3.48 7.33
N GLY A 445 33.80 -2.69 6.30
CA GLY A 445 34.48 -1.42 6.16
C GLY A 445 34.37 -0.39 7.28
#